data_111b648b34d3a5a264b8627076d6eb28
#
_entry.id   111b648b34d3a5a264b8627076d6eb28
#
_cell.length_a   1.000
_cell.length_b   1.000
_cell.length_c   1.000
_cell.angle_alpha   90.00
_cell.angle_beta   90.00
_cell.angle_gamma   90.00
#
_symmetry.space_group_name_H-M   'P 1'
#
loop_
_entity.id
_entity.type
_entity.pdbx_description
1 polymer ?
#
loop_
_entity_poly.entity_id
_entity_poly.type
_entity_poly.pdbx_seq_one_letter_code
_entity_poly.pdbx_strand_id
1 'polypeptide(L)'
;MINIYNDINKLEATMRQTDEFKVLKDAVEAVRADEEARVLFANFRDVQMKLQQKQMNGEQLLEDELLHAQKTAQLAQSSPTILAMLEAEMALSKVIEEVNRILVQPIQSLYDGL
;
A
#
# COMPACT_ATOMS: atom_id res chain seq x y z
N MET A 1 -21.30 -12.58 24.57
CA MET A 1 -20.93 -11.57 23.57
C MET A 1 -19.74 -12.06 22.74
N ILE A 2 -19.80 -11.95 21.45
CA ILE A 2 -18.73 -12.37 20.56
C ILE A 2 -17.59 -11.35 20.62
N ASN A 3 -16.39 -11.82 20.86
CA ASN A 3 -15.19 -10.95 20.86
C ASN A 3 -14.51 -11.05 19.49
N ILE A 4 -14.94 -10.21 18.57
CA ILE A 4 -14.39 -10.15 17.20
C ILE A 4 -12.92 -9.72 17.20
N TYR A 5 -12.47 -8.98 18.21
CA TYR A 5 -11.10 -8.47 18.26
C TYR A 5 -10.08 -9.58 18.45
N ASN A 6 -10.42 -10.67 19.16
CA ASN A 6 -9.55 -11.83 19.25
C ASN A 6 -9.33 -12.48 17.89
N ASP A 7 -10.39 -12.59 17.11
CA ASP A 7 -10.29 -13.15 15.75
C ASP A 7 -9.51 -12.24 14.82
N ILE A 8 -9.69 -10.92 14.94
CA ILE A 8 -8.92 -9.94 14.16
C ILE A 8 -7.43 -10.06 14.50
N ASN A 9 -7.09 -10.18 15.77
CA ASN A 9 -5.70 -10.32 16.18
C ASN A 9 -5.08 -11.63 15.67
N LYS A 10 -5.84 -12.70 15.66
CA LYS A 10 -5.39 -13.98 15.07
C LYS A 10 -5.16 -13.85 13.58
N LEU A 11 -6.07 -13.17 12.88
CA LEU A 11 -5.95 -12.94 11.44
C LEU A 11 -4.71 -12.08 11.14
N GLU A 12 -4.46 -11.04 11.91
CA GLU A 12 -3.28 -10.20 11.77
C GLU A 12 -2.00 -11.02 11.95
N ALA A 13 -1.93 -11.89 12.96
CA ALA A 13 -0.79 -12.74 13.18
C ALA A 13 -0.59 -13.73 12.03
N THR A 14 -1.66 -14.28 11.49
CA THR A 14 -1.61 -15.18 10.34
C THR A 14 -1.11 -14.45 9.09
N MET A 15 -1.59 -13.23 8.88
CA MET A 15 -1.17 -12.39 7.75
C MET A 15 0.35 -12.17 7.76
N ARG A 16 0.94 -11.94 8.93
CA ARG A 16 2.40 -11.77 9.05
C ARG A 16 3.19 -13.04 8.74
N GLN A 17 2.53 -14.20 8.71
CA GLN A 17 3.17 -15.48 8.38
C GLN A 17 2.99 -15.85 6.90
N THR A 18 2.23 -15.09 6.14
CA THR A 18 2.05 -15.34 4.70
C THR A 18 3.35 -15.10 3.94
N ASP A 19 3.50 -15.78 2.81
CA ASP A 19 4.64 -15.58 1.93
C ASP A 19 4.66 -14.15 1.39
N GLU A 20 3.49 -13.59 1.05
CA GLU A 20 3.35 -12.23 0.55
C GLU A 20 3.90 -11.21 1.56
N PHE A 21 3.61 -11.39 2.85
CA PHE A 21 4.13 -10.49 3.88
C PHE A 21 5.64 -10.63 4.03
N LYS A 22 6.15 -11.85 4.00
CA LYS A 22 7.60 -12.10 4.13
C LYS A 22 8.38 -11.52 2.95
N VAL A 23 7.85 -11.66 1.74
CA VAL A 23 8.47 -11.09 0.54
C VAL A 23 8.49 -9.56 0.64
N LEU A 24 7.40 -8.95 1.08
CA LEU A 24 7.35 -7.50 1.28
C LEU A 24 8.34 -7.05 2.35
N LYS A 25 8.42 -7.75 3.46
CA LYS A 25 9.35 -7.44 4.54
C LYS A 25 10.79 -7.45 4.03
N ASP A 26 11.17 -8.48 3.29
CA ASP A 26 12.51 -8.61 2.73
C ASP A 26 12.80 -7.51 1.71
N ALA A 27 11.81 -7.16 0.88
CA ALA A 27 11.94 -6.09 -0.11
C ALA A 27 12.11 -4.72 0.57
N VAL A 28 11.37 -4.46 1.64
CA VAL A 28 11.51 -3.23 2.42
C VAL A 28 12.90 -3.14 3.05
N GLU A 29 13.41 -4.24 3.60
CA GLU A 29 14.75 -4.28 4.18
C GLU A 29 15.83 -4.03 3.11
N ALA A 30 15.64 -4.54 1.90
CA ALA A 30 16.55 -4.30 0.79
C ALA A 30 16.59 -2.81 0.40
N VAL A 31 15.43 -2.14 0.38
CA VAL A 31 15.39 -0.69 0.13
C VAL A 31 16.09 0.08 1.25
N ARG A 32 15.88 -0.31 2.49
CA ARG A 32 16.56 0.35 3.63
C ARG A 32 18.06 0.23 3.57
N ALA A 33 18.56 -0.90 3.08
CA ALA A 33 19.99 -1.17 2.99
C ALA A 33 20.66 -0.45 1.81
N ASP A 34 19.87 -0.02 0.82
CA ASP A 34 20.36 0.69 -0.38
C ASP A 34 20.07 2.18 -0.22
N GLU A 35 21.11 2.96 0.05
CA GLU A 35 20.97 4.40 0.30
C GLU A 35 20.31 5.13 -0.86
N GLU A 36 20.70 4.83 -2.09
CA GLU A 36 20.12 5.47 -3.28
C GLU A 36 18.63 5.15 -3.42
N ALA A 37 18.27 3.89 -3.27
CA ALA A 37 16.86 3.47 -3.33
C ALA A 37 16.04 4.10 -2.19
N ARG A 38 16.63 4.16 -0.99
CA ARG A 38 15.96 4.75 0.16
C ARG A 38 15.64 6.23 -0.07
N VAL A 39 16.60 6.99 -0.61
CA VAL A 39 16.42 8.42 -0.90
C VAL A 39 15.37 8.62 -2.00
N LEU A 40 15.46 7.85 -3.08
CA LEU A 40 14.48 7.91 -4.17
C LEU A 40 13.06 7.61 -3.70
N PHE A 41 12.92 6.58 -2.88
CA PHE A 41 11.61 6.20 -2.37
C PHE A 41 11.06 7.23 -1.38
N ALA A 42 11.91 7.78 -0.52
CA ALA A 42 11.50 8.83 0.42
C ALA A 42 10.99 10.07 -0.32
N ASN A 43 11.65 10.47 -1.40
CA ASN A 43 11.22 11.60 -2.22
C ASN A 43 9.88 11.30 -2.90
N PHE A 44 9.73 10.12 -3.47
CA PHE A 44 8.49 9.69 -4.10
C PHE A 44 7.32 9.73 -3.10
N ARG A 45 7.53 9.15 -1.93
CA ARG A 45 6.51 9.09 -0.88
C ARG A 45 6.12 10.50 -0.40
N ASP A 46 7.10 11.37 -0.19
CA ASP A 46 6.86 12.74 0.25
C ASP A 46 6.00 13.51 -0.75
N VAL A 47 6.33 13.39 -2.04
CA VAL A 47 5.55 14.04 -3.11
C VAL A 47 4.13 13.50 -3.15
N GLN A 48 3.95 12.18 -3.05
CA GLN A 48 2.62 11.57 -3.06
C GLN A 48 1.78 12.04 -1.87
N MET A 49 2.37 12.12 -0.69
CA MET A 49 1.67 12.60 0.51
C MET A 49 1.24 14.06 0.37
N LYS A 50 2.08 14.91 -0.20
CA LYS A 50 1.75 16.33 -0.42
C LYS A 50 0.62 16.48 -1.41
N LEU A 51 0.62 15.72 -2.50
CA LEU A 51 -0.46 15.77 -3.49
C LEU A 51 -1.79 15.30 -2.87
N GLN A 52 -1.73 14.21 -2.10
CA GLN A 52 -2.92 13.68 -1.44
C GLN A 52 -3.49 14.70 -0.45
N GLN A 53 -2.64 15.35 0.32
CA GLN A 53 -3.05 16.38 1.28
C GLN A 53 -3.73 17.55 0.57
N LYS A 54 -3.19 18.00 -0.56
CA LYS A 54 -3.81 19.08 -1.35
C LYS A 54 -5.19 18.67 -1.86
N GLN A 55 -5.33 17.44 -2.36
CA GLN A 55 -6.63 16.93 -2.82
C GLN A 55 -7.64 16.87 -1.67
N MET A 56 -7.22 16.43 -0.48
CA MET A 56 -8.09 16.38 0.69
C MET A 56 -8.54 17.77 1.15
N ASN A 57 -7.69 18.79 0.97
CA ASN A 57 -7.99 20.17 1.33
C ASN A 57 -8.79 20.89 0.24
N GLY A 58 -9.10 20.22 -0.87
CA GLY A 58 -9.82 20.84 -1.98
C GLY A 58 -8.97 21.80 -2.79
N GLU A 59 -7.66 21.79 -2.61
CA GLU A 59 -6.75 22.65 -3.36
C GLU A 59 -6.52 22.11 -4.75
N GLN A 60 -6.38 23.02 -5.73
CA GLN A 60 -6.09 22.64 -7.10
C GLN A 60 -4.62 22.29 -7.25
N LEU A 61 -4.33 21.18 -7.94
CA LEU A 61 -2.96 20.77 -8.23
C LEU A 61 -2.42 21.61 -9.40
N LEU A 62 -1.20 22.16 -9.20
CA LEU A 62 -0.53 22.91 -10.26
C LEU A 62 0.13 21.94 -11.25
N GLU A 63 0.28 22.40 -12.49
CA GLU A 63 0.91 21.59 -13.53
C GLU A 63 2.34 21.18 -13.14
N ASP A 64 3.10 22.11 -12.55
CA ASP A 64 4.47 21.83 -12.09
C ASP A 64 4.50 20.74 -11.02
N GLU A 65 3.51 20.72 -10.13
CA GLU A 65 3.40 19.71 -9.09
C GLU A 65 3.12 18.33 -9.69
N LEU A 66 2.25 18.25 -10.70
CA LEU A 66 1.94 17.01 -11.39
C LEU A 66 3.15 16.47 -12.16
N LEU A 67 3.89 17.35 -12.83
CA LEU A 67 5.11 16.98 -13.54
C LEU A 67 6.19 16.48 -12.59
N HIS A 68 6.36 17.14 -11.45
CA HIS A 68 7.32 16.73 -10.44
C HIS A 68 6.95 15.35 -9.86
N ALA A 69 5.66 15.12 -9.60
CA ALA A 69 5.17 13.83 -9.11
C ALA A 69 5.44 12.72 -10.13
N GLN A 70 5.19 12.99 -11.42
CA GLN A 70 5.44 12.03 -12.47
C GLN A 70 6.92 11.70 -12.58
N LYS A 71 7.79 12.70 -12.49
CA LYS A 71 9.25 12.51 -12.56
C LYS A 71 9.75 11.67 -11.37
N THR A 72 9.30 11.97 -10.15
CA THR A 72 9.72 11.20 -8.97
C THR A 72 9.22 9.76 -9.06
N ALA A 73 8.01 9.53 -9.58
CA ALA A 73 7.48 8.19 -9.79
C ALA A 73 8.30 7.40 -10.79
N GLN A 74 8.72 8.03 -11.91
CA GLN A 74 9.56 7.40 -12.91
C GLN A 74 10.92 7.02 -12.34
N LEU A 75 11.53 7.91 -11.56
CA LEU A 75 12.82 7.65 -10.92
C LEU A 75 12.72 6.49 -9.92
N ALA A 76 11.67 6.45 -9.12
CA ALA A 76 11.44 5.37 -8.17
C ALA A 76 11.28 4.03 -8.90
N GLN A 77 10.49 4.00 -9.97
CA GLN A 77 10.24 2.78 -10.74
C GLN A 77 11.45 2.31 -11.54
N SER A 78 12.43 3.20 -11.77
CA SER A 78 13.67 2.81 -12.45
C SER A 78 14.61 2.03 -11.54
N SER A 79 14.38 2.02 -10.23
CA SER A 79 15.16 1.23 -9.28
C SER A 79 14.58 -0.18 -9.17
N PRO A 80 15.35 -1.23 -9.52
CA PRO A 80 14.86 -2.61 -9.38
C PRO A 80 14.49 -2.96 -7.93
N THR A 81 15.20 -2.41 -6.97
CA THR A 81 14.95 -2.64 -5.54
C THR A 81 13.61 -2.06 -5.11
N ILE A 82 13.30 -0.83 -5.52
CA ILE A 82 12.02 -0.18 -5.24
C ILE A 82 10.89 -0.90 -5.98
N LEU A 83 11.12 -1.25 -7.25
CA LEU A 83 10.10 -1.94 -8.05
C LEU A 83 9.70 -3.27 -7.42
N ALA A 84 10.68 -4.04 -6.94
CA ALA A 84 10.42 -5.30 -6.25
C ALA A 84 9.56 -5.08 -5.00
N MET A 85 9.82 -4.01 -4.23
CA MET A 85 9.04 -3.67 -3.06
C MET A 85 7.60 -3.30 -3.42
N LEU A 86 7.41 -2.50 -4.47
CA LEU A 86 6.07 -2.09 -4.92
C LEU A 86 5.27 -3.29 -5.42
N GLU A 87 5.91 -4.21 -6.14
CA GLU A 87 5.26 -5.44 -6.61
C GLU A 87 4.85 -6.33 -5.44
N ALA A 88 5.71 -6.44 -4.42
CA ALA A 88 5.42 -7.21 -3.21
C ALA A 88 4.24 -6.60 -2.44
N GLU A 89 4.19 -5.27 -2.36
CA GLU A 89 3.07 -4.57 -1.72
C GLU A 89 1.76 -4.82 -2.46
N MET A 90 1.78 -4.80 -3.78
CA MET A 90 0.60 -5.09 -4.58
C MET A 90 0.09 -6.52 -4.35
N ALA A 91 1.01 -7.48 -4.23
CA ALA A 91 0.64 -8.88 -3.96
C ALA A 91 -0.04 -9.02 -2.59
N LEU A 92 0.49 -8.36 -1.56
CA LEU A 92 -0.12 -8.37 -0.23
C LEU A 92 -1.46 -7.63 -0.23
N SER A 93 -1.56 -6.52 -0.96
CA SER A 93 -2.81 -5.76 -1.08
C SER A 93 -3.94 -6.60 -1.65
N LYS A 94 -3.66 -7.51 -2.59
CA LYS A 94 -4.65 -8.44 -3.13
C LYS A 94 -5.18 -9.39 -2.06
N VAL A 95 -4.32 -9.84 -1.16
CA VAL A 95 -4.74 -10.68 -0.03
C VAL A 95 -5.68 -9.90 0.88
N ILE A 96 -5.34 -8.65 1.20
CA ILE A 96 -6.17 -7.78 2.04
C ILE A 96 -7.52 -7.47 1.36
N GLU A 97 -7.52 -7.22 0.06
CA GLU A 97 -8.76 -7.01 -0.71
C GLU A 97 -9.68 -8.24 -0.62
N GLU A 98 -9.11 -9.43 -0.71
CA GLU A 98 -9.88 -10.67 -0.58
C GLU A 98 -10.46 -10.84 0.82
N VAL A 99 -9.70 -10.49 1.86
CA VAL A 99 -10.21 -10.49 3.24
C VAL A 99 -11.40 -9.53 3.37
N ASN A 100 -11.26 -8.32 2.84
CA ASN A 100 -12.34 -7.33 2.87
C ASN A 100 -13.56 -7.81 2.10
N ARG A 101 -13.39 -8.43 0.95
CA ARG A 101 -14.48 -8.99 0.15
C ARG A 101 -15.27 -10.03 0.94
N ILE A 102 -14.55 -10.93 1.60
CA ILE A 102 -15.18 -11.98 2.41
C ILE A 102 -15.96 -11.38 3.57
N LEU A 103 -15.41 -10.36 4.25
CA LEU A 103 -16.07 -9.72 5.37
C LEU A 103 -17.32 -8.93 4.97
N VAL A 104 -17.31 -8.33 3.78
CA VAL A 104 -18.42 -7.50 3.29
C VAL A 104 -19.52 -8.35 2.67
N GLN A 105 -19.20 -9.52 2.16
CA GLN A 105 -20.15 -10.38 1.44
C GLN A 105 -21.43 -10.69 2.23
N PRO A 106 -21.38 -11.04 3.52
CA PRO A 106 -22.60 -11.27 4.29
C PRO A 106 -23.52 -10.05 4.38
N ILE A 107 -22.90 -8.85 4.42
CA ILE A 107 -23.66 -7.59 4.45
C ILE A 107 -24.39 -7.39 3.12
N GLN A 108 -23.70 -7.61 2.00
CA GLN A 108 -24.30 -7.49 0.67
C GLN A 108 -25.45 -8.50 0.49
N SER A 109 -25.26 -9.71 1.01
CA SER A 109 -26.30 -10.76 0.92
C SER A 109 -27.57 -10.39 1.65
N LEU A 110 -27.48 -9.58 2.72
CA LEU A 110 -28.66 -9.10 3.45
C LEU A 110 -29.55 -8.22 2.57
N TYR A 111 -29.00 -7.55 1.59
CA TYR A 111 -29.75 -6.65 0.71
C TYR A 111 -30.24 -7.32 -0.56
N ASP A 112 -29.88 -8.58 -0.81
CA ASP A 112 -30.31 -9.29 -2.00
C ASP A 112 -31.82 -9.41 -2.02
N GLY A 113 -32.43 -9.05 -3.14
CA GLY A 113 -33.90 -9.12 -3.33
C GLY A 113 -34.68 -7.89 -2.87
N LEU A 114 -33.99 -6.85 -2.37
CA LEU A 114 -34.68 -5.61 -1.99
C LEU A 114 -34.92 -4.68 -3.19
#